data_f6f5cc9312e286ed9dec7e274ea53dba
#
_entry.id   f6f5cc9312e286ed9dec7e274ea53dba
#
_cell.length_a   1.000
_cell.length_b   1.000
_cell.length_c   1.000
_cell.angle_alpha   90.00
_cell.angle_beta   90.00
_cell.angle_gamma   90.00
#
_symmetry.space_group_name_H-M   'P 1'
#
loop_
_entity.id
_entity.type
_entity.pdbx_description
1 polymer ?
#
loop_
_entity_poly.entity_id
_entity_poly.type
_entity_poly.pdbx_seq_one_letter_code
_entity_poly.pdbx_strand_id
1 'polypeptide(L)'
;MWISKTLSVLFLCMSFTEANDSPLLSRLLSELPAPLNSIANKPENEVQVLYVQIEKTEEGPKFIEHGWHLNKETYFYPASTVKFPVALFALEKVANLAGPRLNRETTMSMPPYDGEPSSVAEDVRRIFLVSDNAAFNRLFAFVGEEKCQQRLRALGLTDTQIVHALGLKHMTFANPVRFLDSKGELLHSESLSLMSSPAGRSGKTLRKGVGYLDSGVLVNEPMDFSHKNVFPLHEQHLLVREVYFPGEEGLRLTPADREFVKTTMGQFPRECAATTDAAIREEPDTYVKNFLGWAKQPIRDTLRCYNKSGQAYGYMIDNAYIVDEDHDIAFFLSTAIHVNANQIYNDNVYEYDTIGEPFMIALGKAVYDYERSRK
;
A
#
# COMPACT_ATOMS: atom_id res chain seq x y z
N MET A 1 -24.52 1.02 22.10
CA MET A 1 -24.05 2.15 22.94
C MET A 1 -22.88 1.64 23.77
N TRP A 2 -21.67 1.72 23.21
CA TRP A 2 -20.43 1.23 23.87
C TRP A 2 -19.72 2.42 24.46
N ILE A 3 -19.51 2.36 25.76
CA ILE A 3 -18.89 3.40 26.57
C ILE A 3 -17.40 3.39 26.25
N SER A 4 -16.90 4.55 25.77
CA SER A 4 -15.48 4.85 25.62
C SER A 4 -14.77 4.71 26.96
N LYS A 5 -14.00 3.63 27.13
CA LYS A 5 -12.88 3.60 28.07
C LYS A 5 -11.60 3.78 27.24
N THR A 6 -10.96 4.90 27.44
CA THR A 6 -9.63 5.23 26.91
C THR A 6 -8.66 4.14 27.40
N LEU A 7 -8.28 3.24 26.53
CA LEU A 7 -7.27 2.22 26.81
C LEU A 7 -5.96 2.74 26.23
N SER A 8 -5.00 3.03 27.08
CA SER A 8 -3.62 3.33 26.69
C SER A 8 -3.00 2.07 26.10
N VAL A 9 -3.03 1.94 24.78
CA VAL A 9 -2.23 0.93 24.07
C VAL A 9 -0.80 1.45 24.05
N LEU A 10 0.02 0.94 24.98
CA LEU A 10 1.47 1.16 24.94
C LEU A 10 1.96 0.65 23.57
N PHE A 11 2.51 1.55 22.76
CA PHE A 11 3.34 1.19 21.61
C PHE A 11 4.57 0.46 22.17
N LEU A 12 4.47 -0.86 22.33
CA LEU A 12 5.66 -1.66 22.52
C LEU A 12 6.39 -1.63 21.16
N CYS A 13 7.50 -0.87 21.09
CA CYS A 13 8.53 -1.08 20.10
C CYS A 13 9.01 -2.53 20.27
N MET A 14 8.32 -3.49 19.66
CA MET A 14 8.87 -4.82 19.50
C MET A 14 10.03 -4.69 18.52
N SER A 15 11.26 -4.77 19.04
CA SER A 15 12.42 -5.09 18.24
C SER A 15 12.13 -6.42 17.55
N PHE A 16 11.82 -6.38 16.26
CA PHE A 16 11.81 -7.56 15.42
C PHE A 16 13.24 -8.15 15.42
N THR A 17 13.49 -9.07 16.31
CA THR A 17 14.56 -10.04 16.12
C THR A 17 14.19 -10.87 14.89
N GLU A 18 15.15 -11.29 14.08
CA GLU A 18 14.94 -12.27 13.00
C GLU A 18 14.07 -13.39 13.56
N ALA A 19 12.76 -13.32 13.27
CA ALA A 19 11.82 -14.28 13.80
C ALA A 19 12.03 -15.57 13.01
N ASN A 20 12.24 -16.67 13.70
CA ASN A 20 12.17 -18.00 13.10
C ASN A 20 10.82 -18.10 12.37
N ASP A 21 10.84 -18.67 11.16
CA ASP A 21 9.63 -18.88 10.36
C ASP A 21 8.54 -19.55 11.20
N SER A 22 7.32 -18.99 11.12
CA SER A 22 6.19 -19.50 11.88
C SER A 22 5.83 -20.91 11.44
N PRO A 23 5.74 -21.89 12.37
CA PRO A 23 5.29 -23.24 12.05
C PRO A 23 3.89 -23.26 11.39
N LEU A 24 3.03 -22.30 11.76
CA LEU A 24 1.72 -22.17 11.14
C LEU A 24 1.84 -21.78 9.66
N LEU A 25 2.60 -20.75 9.33
CA LEU A 25 2.80 -20.35 7.94
C LEU A 25 3.55 -21.42 7.14
N SER A 26 4.55 -22.08 7.74
CA SER A 26 5.24 -23.20 7.11
C SER A 26 4.25 -24.28 6.66
N ARG A 27 3.31 -24.65 7.53
CA ARG A 27 2.25 -25.61 7.21
C ARG A 27 1.33 -25.08 6.10
N LEU A 28 0.75 -23.88 6.25
CA LEU A 28 -0.19 -23.32 5.27
C LEU A 28 0.43 -23.19 3.87
N LEU A 29 1.69 -22.75 3.80
CA LEU A 29 2.42 -22.62 2.53
C LEU A 29 2.71 -24.00 1.90
N SER A 30 3.03 -25.02 2.71
CA SER A 30 3.25 -26.38 2.20
C SER A 30 1.97 -27.06 1.69
N GLU A 31 0.82 -26.66 2.18
CA GLU A 31 -0.50 -27.16 1.79
C GLU A 31 -1.09 -26.46 0.54
N LEU A 32 -0.42 -25.41 0.02
CA LEU A 32 -0.86 -24.76 -1.21
C LEU A 32 -0.85 -25.73 -2.39
N PRO A 33 -1.73 -25.55 -3.40
CA PRO A 33 -1.72 -26.38 -4.60
C PRO A 33 -0.36 -26.37 -5.33
N ALA A 34 0.08 -27.54 -5.83
CA ALA A 34 1.27 -27.58 -6.69
C ALA A 34 1.04 -26.81 -8.00
N PRO A 35 2.04 -26.07 -8.54
CA PRO A 35 3.42 -25.96 -8.03
C PRO A 35 3.61 -24.85 -6.96
N LEU A 36 2.55 -24.13 -6.53
CA LEU A 36 2.62 -22.94 -5.67
C LEU A 36 3.22 -23.25 -4.28
N ASN A 37 3.00 -24.45 -3.76
CA ASN A 37 3.55 -24.91 -2.49
C ASN A 37 5.10 -24.91 -2.42
N SER A 38 5.77 -24.95 -3.56
CA SER A 38 7.23 -24.87 -3.63
C SER A 38 7.77 -23.45 -3.78
N ILE A 39 6.92 -22.49 -4.19
CA ILE A 39 7.32 -21.11 -4.53
C ILE A 39 7.89 -20.38 -3.31
N ALA A 40 7.24 -20.51 -2.15
CA ALA A 40 7.66 -19.82 -0.93
C ALA A 40 9.08 -20.20 -0.46
N ASN A 41 9.58 -21.37 -0.85
CA ASN A 41 10.91 -21.85 -0.48
C ASN A 41 11.99 -21.61 -1.54
N LYS A 42 11.63 -21.01 -2.69
CA LYS A 42 12.59 -20.70 -3.75
C LYS A 42 13.23 -19.34 -3.49
N PRO A 43 14.55 -19.25 -3.31
CA PRO A 43 15.23 -17.99 -3.01
C PRO A 43 15.00 -16.91 -4.06
N GLU A 44 14.87 -17.29 -5.34
CA GLU A 44 14.63 -16.38 -6.45
C GLU A 44 13.26 -15.68 -6.39
N ASN A 45 12.29 -16.26 -5.68
CA ASN A 45 10.97 -15.65 -5.49
C ASN A 45 10.91 -14.68 -4.31
N GLU A 46 11.95 -14.58 -3.49
CA GLU A 46 12.09 -13.60 -2.40
C GLU A 46 10.78 -13.43 -1.58
N VAL A 47 10.04 -14.53 -1.34
CA VAL A 47 8.74 -14.49 -0.67
C VAL A 47 8.90 -14.06 0.78
N GLN A 48 8.14 -13.05 1.16
CA GLN A 48 7.93 -12.65 2.55
C GLN A 48 6.45 -12.65 2.86
N VAL A 49 6.05 -13.18 4.02
CA VAL A 49 4.66 -13.17 4.48
C VAL A 49 4.61 -12.71 5.94
N LEU A 50 3.68 -11.81 6.23
CA LEU A 50 3.26 -11.47 7.59
C LEU A 50 1.74 -11.68 7.69
N TYR A 51 1.33 -12.65 8.49
CA TYR A 51 -0.06 -12.91 8.83
C TYR A 51 -0.29 -12.57 10.30
N VAL A 52 -1.34 -11.81 10.60
CA VAL A 52 -1.65 -11.40 11.97
C VAL A 52 -3.08 -11.79 12.30
N GLN A 53 -3.21 -12.69 13.26
CA GLN A 53 -4.49 -13.08 13.84
C GLN A 53 -5.00 -11.99 14.78
N ILE A 54 -6.31 -11.82 14.80
CA ILE A 54 -6.98 -10.92 15.74
C ILE A 54 -7.85 -11.76 16.66
N GLU A 55 -7.48 -11.79 17.95
CA GLU A 55 -8.27 -12.41 18.99
C GLU A 55 -9.06 -11.35 19.75
N LYS A 56 -10.36 -11.53 19.87
CA LYS A 56 -11.21 -10.67 20.68
C LYS A 56 -11.04 -11.07 22.15
N THR A 57 -10.61 -10.15 23.00
CA THR A 57 -10.52 -10.35 24.45
C THR A 57 -11.34 -9.30 25.19
N GLU A 58 -11.57 -9.50 26.48
CA GLU A 58 -12.27 -8.52 27.33
C GLU A 58 -11.51 -7.18 27.41
N GLU A 59 -10.20 -7.21 27.27
CA GLU A 59 -9.31 -6.04 27.32
C GLU A 59 -9.16 -5.35 25.95
N GLY A 60 -9.73 -5.91 24.88
CA GLY A 60 -9.63 -5.42 23.51
C GLY A 60 -9.01 -6.44 22.55
N PRO A 61 -8.71 -6.04 21.31
CA PRO A 61 -8.13 -6.94 20.33
C PRO A 61 -6.68 -7.27 20.67
N LYS A 62 -6.34 -8.56 20.67
CA LYS A 62 -4.97 -9.08 20.78
C LYS A 62 -4.50 -9.50 19.41
N PHE A 63 -3.29 -9.08 19.02
CA PHE A 63 -2.67 -9.37 17.75
C PHE A 63 -1.59 -10.45 17.91
N ILE A 64 -1.69 -11.54 17.13
CA ILE A 64 -0.72 -12.64 17.12
C ILE A 64 -0.07 -12.68 15.75
N GLU A 65 1.22 -12.39 15.70
CA GLU A 65 1.98 -12.25 14.46
C GLU A 65 2.65 -13.57 14.07
N HIS A 66 2.56 -13.91 12.78
CA HIS A 66 3.19 -15.05 12.13
C HIS A 66 3.99 -14.56 10.95
N GLY A 67 5.31 -14.67 11.01
CA GLY A 67 6.23 -14.30 9.93
C GLY A 67 6.71 -15.51 9.13
N TRP A 68 6.97 -15.31 7.84
CA TRP A 68 7.68 -16.24 6.97
C TRP A 68 8.71 -15.46 6.16
N HIS A 69 10.00 -15.84 6.29
CA HIS A 69 11.15 -15.14 5.70
C HIS A 69 11.09 -13.62 5.90
N LEU A 70 10.40 -13.17 6.95
CA LEU A 70 10.22 -11.75 7.24
C LEU A 70 11.52 -11.13 7.69
N ASN A 71 12.15 -10.36 6.81
CA ASN A 71 13.44 -9.73 7.07
C ASN A 71 13.48 -8.32 6.49
N LYS A 72 13.60 -7.32 7.36
CA LYS A 72 13.66 -5.90 6.98
C LYS A 72 14.91 -5.52 6.18
N GLU A 73 15.98 -6.32 6.27
CA GLU A 73 17.21 -6.11 5.51
C GLU A 73 17.12 -6.62 4.07
N THR A 74 16.18 -7.54 3.81
CA THR A 74 15.92 -8.05 2.46
C THR A 74 15.07 -7.05 1.69
N TYR A 75 15.71 -6.37 0.75
CA TYR A 75 15.04 -5.38 -0.09
C TYR A 75 14.15 -6.03 -1.13
N PHE A 76 12.93 -5.54 -1.25
CA PHE A 76 12.07 -5.65 -2.42
C PHE A 76 11.62 -4.24 -2.85
N TYR A 77 11.34 -4.07 -4.13
CA TYR A 77 10.78 -2.80 -4.61
C TYR A 77 9.31 -2.71 -4.24
N PRO A 78 8.89 -1.72 -3.46
CA PRO A 78 7.54 -1.66 -2.88
C PRO A 78 6.44 -1.30 -3.90
N ALA A 79 6.82 -0.92 -5.11
CA ALA A 79 5.90 -0.56 -6.19
C ALA A 79 4.84 0.46 -5.73
N SER A 80 3.56 0.21 -6.04
CA SER A 80 2.46 1.11 -5.73
C SER A 80 2.03 1.13 -4.26
N THR A 81 2.62 0.31 -3.38
CA THR A 81 2.27 0.36 -1.94
C THR A 81 2.69 1.68 -1.28
N VAL A 82 3.72 2.37 -1.83
CA VAL A 82 4.15 3.70 -1.36
C VAL A 82 3.08 4.79 -1.52
N LYS A 83 2.05 4.54 -2.33
CA LYS A 83 0.92 5.46 -2.51
C LYS A 83 0.08 5.58 -1.24
N PHE A 84 0.05 4.53 -0.44
CA PHE A 84 -0.76 4.47 0.76
C PHE A 84 -0.37 5.54 1.80
N PRO A 85 0.87 5.61 2.32
CA PRO A 85 1.25 6.65 3.26
C PRO A 85 1.06 8.06 2.70
N VAL A 86 1.36 8.27 1.41
CA VAL A 86 1.22 9.59 0.79
C VAL A 86 -0.24 10.03 0.73
N ALA A 87 -1.18 9.13 0.44
CA ALA A 87 -2.62 9.41 0.48
C ALA A 87 -3.07 9.86 1.89
N LEU A 88 -2.60 9.18 2.94
CA LEU A 88 -2.91 9.54 4.32
C LEU A 88 -2.32 10.90 4.71
N PHE A 89 -1.07 11.16 4.34
CA PHE A 89 -0.40 12.43 4.66
C PHE A 89 -0.99 13.61 3.88
N ALA A 90 -1.51 13.40 2.67
CA ALA A 90 -2.24 14.43 1.94
C ALA A 90 -3.56 14.80 2.62
N LEU A 91 -4.29 13.82 3.18
CA LEU A 91 -5.48 14.06 3.99
C LEU A 91 -5.14 14.82 5.28
N GLU A 92 -4.09 14.42 6.02
CA GLU A 92 -3.62 15.15 7.19
C GLU A 92 -3.25 16.59 6.83
N LYS A 93 -2.55 16.79 5.70
CA LYS A 93 -2.11 18.11 5.26
C LYS A 93 -3.29 19.00 4.92
N VAL A 94 -4.23 18.55 4.09
CA VAL A 94 -5.37 19.36 3.67
C VAL A 94 -6.28 19.72 4.84
N ALA A 95 -6.45 18.83 5.83
CA ALA A 95 -7.21 19.09 7.04
C ALA A 95 -6.58 20.19 7.92
N ASN A 96 -5.25 20.37 7.83
CA ASN A 96 -4.51 21.39 8.59
C ASN A 96 -4.32 22.71 7.81
N LEU A 97 -4.73 22.80 6.56
CA LEU A 97 -4.70 24.08 5.83
C LEU A 97 -5.75 25.04 6.39
N ALA A 98 -5.32 26.28 6.60
CA ALA A 98 -6.16 27.30 7.19
C ALA A 98 -7.31 27.73 6.24
N GLY A 99 -8.55 27.55 6.69
CA GLY A 99 -9.72 28.07 6.04
C GLY A 99 -10.96 27.20 6.20
N PRO A 100 -12.09 27.74 6.67
CA PRO A 100 -13.30 26.94 6.91
C PRO A 100 -13.97 26.39 5.66
N ARG A 101 -13.55 26.85 4.47
CA ARG A 101 -14.08 26.42 3.16
C ARG A 101 -13.17 25.39 2.45
N LEU A 102 -12.02 25.06 3.01
CA LEU A 102 -11.05 24.15 2.40
C LEU A 102 -11.12 22.79 3.11
N ASN A 103 -11.31 21.74 2.32
CA ASN A 103 -11.36 20.34 2.79
C ASN A 103 -10.88 19.40 1.68
N ARG A 104 -10.90 18.08 1.93
CA ARG A 104 -10.43 17.08 0.98
C ARG A 104 -11.15 17.05 -0.37
N GLU A 105 -12.40 17.52 -0.44
CA GLU A 105 -13.20 17.58 -1.69
C GLU A 105 -12.99 18.90 -2.46
N THR A 106 -12.23 19.86 -1.90
CA THR A 106 -11.95 21.13 -2.56
C THR A 106 -11.16 20.89 -3.84
N THR A 107 -11.57 21.53 -4.93
CA THR A 107 -10.88 21.42 -6.23
C THR A 107 -9.42 21.82 -6.11
N MET A 108 -8.53 20.91 -6.50
CA MET A 108 -7.08 21.09 -6.52
C MET A 108 -6.58 21.15 -7.98
N SER A 109 -5.87 22.21 -8.31
CA SER A 109 -5.24 22.43 -9.62
C SER A 109 -3.72 22.46 -9.46
N MET A 110 -3.03 21.70 -10.29
CA MET A 110 -1.57 21.52 -10.20
C MET A 110 -0.94 21.36 -11.60
N PRO A 111 -0.86 22.44 -12.39
CA PRO A 111 -0.20 22.39 -13.70
C PRO A 111 1.27 21.93 -13.59
N PRO A 112 1.80 21.18 -14.55
CA PRO A 112 1.23 20.73 -15.82
C PRO A 112 0.53 19.37 -15.78
N TYR A 113 0.25 18.83 -14.58
CA TYR A 113 -0.41 17.51 -14.43
C TYR A 113 -1.92 17.58 -14.57
N ASP A 114 -2.45 18.74 -14.97
CA ASP A 114 -3.88 18.96 -15.08
C ASP A 114 -4.38 18.53 -16.47
N GLY A 115 -4.84 17.29 -16.58
CA GLY A 115 -5.86 17.00 -17.55
C GLY A 115 -7.16 17.68 -17.12
N GLU A 116 -7.67 17.28 -15.96
CA GLU A 116 -8.83 17.87 -15.31
C GLU A 116 -8.49 18.21 -13.86
N PRO A 117 -9.05 19.30 -13.29
CA PRO A 117 -8.92 19.58 -11.87
C PRO A 117 -9.38 18.38 -11.04
N SER A 118 -8.61 18.01 -10.02
CA SER A 118 -8.93 16.92 -9.12
C SER A 118 -9.22 17.46 -7.71
N SER A 119 -9.28 16.59 -6.73
CA SER A 119 -9.26 16.93 -5.31
C SER A 119 -8.39 15.91 -4.57
N VAL A 120 -8.00 16.21 -3.35
CA VAL A 120 -7.30 15.24 -2.51
C VAL A 120 -8.13 13.95 -2.36
N ALA A 121 -9.45 14.09 -2.19
CA ALA A 121 -10.35 12.95 -2.06
C ALA A 121 -10.43 12.12 -3.35
N GLU A 122 -10.54 12.75 -4.51
CA GLU A 122 -10.59 12.03 -5.79
C GLU A 122 -9.28 11.31 -6.07
N ASP A 123 -8.14 11.94 -5.79
CA ASP A 123 -6.84 11.31 -5.95
C ASP A 123 -6.66 10.11 -4.99
N VAL A 124 -7.14 10.22 -3.76
CA VAL A 124 -7.15 9.10 -2.79
C VAL A 124 -8.03 7.95 -3.30
N ARG A 125 -9.23 8.22 -3.84
CA ARG A 125 -10.09 7.19 -4.46
C ARG A 125 -9.38 6.48 -5.59
N ARG A 126 -8.79 7.21 -6.54
CA ARG A 126 -8.04 6.66 -7.68
C ARG A 126 -6.84 5.81 -7.24
N ILE A 127 -6.14 6.22 -6.19
CA ILE A 127 -5.03 5.46 -5.61
C ILE A 127 -5.50 4.08 -5.11
N PHE A 128 -6.61 4.00 -4.40
CA PHE A 128 -7.07 2.73 -3.82
C PHE A 128 -7.85 1.86 -4.81
N LEU A 129 -8.59 2.45 -5.74
CA LEU A 129 -9.43 1.72 -6.69
C LEU A 129 -8.64 1.15 -7.88
N VAL A 130 -7.76 1.97 -8.48
CA VAL A 130 -7.04 1.60 -9.71
C VAL A 130 -5.54 1.84 -9.64
N SER A 131 -5.04 2.15 -8.44
CA SER A 131 -3.62 2.38 -8.26
C SER A 131 -3.02 3.45 -9.19
N ASP A 132 -3.74 4.56 -9.42
CA ASP A 132 -3.38 5.62 -10.35
C ASP A 132 -2.04 6.30 -9.98
N ASN A 133 -1.11 6.38 -10.95
CA ASN A 133 0.19 7.00 -10.76
C ASN A 133 0.12 8.54 -10.78
N ALA A 134 -0.74 9.11 -11.62
CA ALA A 134 -0.86 10.58 -11.73
C ALA A 134 -1.46 11.15 -10.43
N ALA A 135 -2.49 10.50 -9.88
CA ALA A 135 -3.06 10.84 -8.58
C ALA A 135 -2.00 10.79 -7.45
N PHE A 136 -1.21 9.71 -7.40
CA PHE A 136 -0.09 9.62 -6.45
C PHE A 136 0.91 10.74 -6.63
N ASN A 137 1.34 11.01 -7.86
CA ASN A 137 2.36 12.02 -8.13
C ASN A 137 1.89 13.42 -7.72
N ARG A 138 0.60 13.77 -7.95
CA ARG A 138 0.01 15.01 -7.45
C ARG A 138 0.03 15.10 -5.93
N LEU A 139 -0.43 14.04 -5.25
CA LEU A 139 -0.43 14.02 -3.79
C LEU A 139 0.98 14.03 -3.20
N PHE A 140 1.94 13.32 -3.81
CA PHE A 140 3.32 13.31 -3.35
C PHE A 140 3.97 14.69 -3.49
N ALA A 141 3.72 15.38 -4.60
CA ALA A 141 4.15 16.76 -4.77
C ALA A 141 3.47 17.70 -3.77
N PHE A 142 2.17 17.56 -3.54
CA PHE A 142 1.43 18.35 -2.55
C PHE A 142 1.96 18.14 -1.14
N VAL A 143 2.21 16.89 -0.71
CA VAL A 143 2.80 16.58 0.60
C VAL A 143 4.22 17.12 0.70
N GLY A 144 5.03 16.90 -0.32
CA GLY A 144 6.46 17.17 -0.37
C GLY A 144 7.31 16.05 0.24
N GLU A 145 8.43 15.72 -0.42
CA GLU A 145 9.31 14.60 -0.01
C GLU A 145 9.78 14.72 1.43
N GLU A 146 10.30 15.88 1.83
CA GLU A 146 10.82 16.11 3.18
C GLU A 146 9.76 15.92 4.25
N LYS A 147 8.55 16.45 4.01
CA LYS A 147 7.42 16.30 4.95
C LYS A 147 6.94 14.86 5.02
N CYS A 148 6.93 14.17 3.88
CA CYS A 148 6.63 12.73 3.82
C CYS A 148 7.61 11.95 4.71
N GLN A 149 8.94 12.17 4.54
CA GLN A 149 9.96 11.51 5.35
C GLN A 149 9.87 11.86 6.84
N GLN A 150 9.60 13.13 7.17
CA GLN A 150 9.38 13.55 8.57
C GLN A 150 8.19 12.82 9.19
N ARG A 151 7.08 12.67 8.44
CA ARG A 151 5.87 12.04 8.94
C ARG A 151 6.01 10.54 9.09
N LEU A 152 6.71 9.87 8.15
CA LEU A 152 7.07 8.45 8.27
C LEU A 152 7.84 8.18 9.56
N ARG A 153 8.90 8.95 9.81
CA ARG A 153 9.68 8.82 11.06
C ARG A 153 8.85 9.06 12.31
N ALA A 154 7.95 10.04 12.30
CA ALA A 154 7.07 10.34 13.42
C ALA A 154 6.06 9.20 13.72
N LEU A 155 5.75 8.35 12.73
CA LEU A 155 4.95 7.14 12.89
C LEU A 155 5.78 5.91 13.26
N GLY A 156 7.10 6.04 13.46
CA GLY A 156 7.99 4.90 13.71
C GLY A 156 8.35 4.09 12.47
N LEU A 157 7.97 4.54 11.27
CA LEU A 157 8.30 3.90 10.00
C LEU A 157 9.70 4.38 9.53
N THR A 158 10.72 3.96 10.26
CA THR A 158 12.07 4.52 10.16
C THR A 158 12.87 3.95 8.99
N ASP A 159 12.52 2.75 8.52
CA ASP A 159 13.18 2.07 7.40
C ASP A 159 12.53 2.45 6.04
N THR A 160 11.32 3.04 6.07
CA THR A 160 10.60 3.48 4.86
C THR A 160 11.19 4.75 4.28
N GLN A 161 11.38 4.75 2.94
CA GLN A 161 11.84 5.90 2.18
C GLN A 161 11.00 6.04 0.90
N ILE A 162 10.34 7.19 0.72
CA ILE A 162 9.58 7.52 -0.48
C ILE A 162 10.25 8.73 -1.10
N VAL A 163 11.03 8.48 -2.13
CA VAL A 163 12.02 9.42 -2.66
C VAL A 163 11.84 9.77 -4.15
N HIS A 164 10.90 9.12 -4.83
CA HIS A 164 10.63 9.42 -6.23
C HIS A 164 9.18 9.17 -6.63
N ALA A 165 8.74 9.90 -7.65
CA ALA A 165 7.47 9.72 -8.34
C ALA A 165 7.41 8.38 -9.08
N LEU A 166 6.21 7.93 -9.42
CA LEU A 166 5.99 6.67 -10.14
C LEU A 166 5.65 6.93 -11.61
N GLY A 167 6.26 6.13 -12.50
CA GLY A 167 6.03 6.23 -13.95
C GLY A 167 6.63 7.46 -14.63
N LEU A 168 7.45 8.25 -13.95
CA LEU A 168 8.11 9.46 -14.49
C LEU A 168 9.61 9.41 -14.27
N LYS A 169 10.39 9.76 -15.28
CA LYS A 169 11.86 9.92 -15.14
C LYS A 169 12.23 11.16 -14.31
N HIS A 170 11.50 12.26 -14.51
CA HIS A 170 11.68 13.53 -13.79
C HIS A 170 10.32 14.14 -13.50
N MET A 171 10.16 14.67 -12.31
CA MET A 171 8.98 15.42 -11.91
C MET A 171 9.37 16.84 -11.59
N THR A 172 9.01 17.78 -12.46
CA THR A 172 9.20 19.20 -12.24
C THR A 172 7.85 19.87 -12.14
N PHE A 173 7.56 20.49 -11.01
CA PHE A 173 6.41 21.37 -10.84
C PHE A 173 6.87 22.81 -11.04
N ALA A 174 6.42 23.44 -12.13
CA ALA A 174 6.74 24.83 -12.42
C ALA A 174 5.79 25.83 -11.74
N ASN A 175 4.60 25.35 -11.32
CA ASN A 175 3.51 26.19 -10.81
C ASN A 175 3.11 25.73 -9.41
N PRO A 176 2.60 26.66 -8.56
CA PRO A 176 2.09 26.31 -7.24
C PRO A 176 0.82 25.43 -7.35
N VAL A 177 0.58 24.59 -6.34
CA VAL A 177 -0.73 24.00 -6.14
C VAL A 177 -1.73 25.10 -5.76
N ARG A 178 -2.94 25.01 -6.31
CA ARG A 178 -4.02 25.94 -6.04
C ARG A 178 -5.26 25.16 -5.61
N PHE A 179 -5.95 25.64 -4.59
CA PHE A 179 -7.27 25.16 -4.18
C PHE A 179 -8.30 26.20 -4.51
N LEU A 180 -9.33 25.78 -5.25
CA LEU A 180 -10.36 26.64 -5.82
C LEU A 180 -11.73 26.25 -5.26
N ASP A 181 -12.59 27.23 -5.03
CA ASP A 181 -13.99 26.93 -4.69
C ASP A 181 -14.82 26.54 -5.94
N SER A 182 -16.10 26.26 -5.74
CA SER A 182 -17.02 25.87 -6.83
C SER A 182 -17.26 26.95 -7.90
N LYS A 183 -16.83 28.18 -7.63
CA LYS A 183 -16.87 29.30 -8.58
C LYS A 183 -15.54 29.55 -9.26
N GLY A 184 -14.50 28.78 -8.91
CA GLY A 184 -13.13 28.98 -9.40
C GLY A 184 -12.36 30.07 -8.66
N GLU A 185 -12.86 30.58 -7.52
CA GLU A 185 -12.12 31.55 -6.70
C GLU A 185 -11.02 30.84 -5.89
N LEU A 186 -9.85 31.50 -5.82
CA LEU A 186 -8.70 30.99 -5.11
C LEU A 186 -8.94 30.99 -3.59
N LEU A 187 -8.91 29.81 -2.97
CA LEU A 187 -8.98 29.63 -1.51
C LEU A 187 -7.61 29.54 -0.87
N HIS A 188 -6.68 28.85 -1.49
CA HIS A 188 -5.32 28.65 -1.02
C HIS A 188 -4.36 28.40 -2.17
N SER A 189 -3.11 28.81 -2.00
CA SER A 189 -2.02 28.50 -2.93
C SER A 189 -0.71 28.38 -2.17
N GLU A 190 0.07 27.35 -2.50
CA GLU A 190 1.40 27.17 -1.97
C GLU A 190 2.38 26.71 -3.04
N SER A 191 3.64 27.14 -2.93
CA SER A 191 4.71 26.65 -3.79
C SER A 191 5.07 25.22 -3.39
N LEU A 192 5.22 24.37 -4.40
CA LEU A 192 5.69 23.00 -4.18
C LEU A 192 7.20 23.01 -3.96
N SER A 193 7.65 22.23 -3.00
CA SER A 193 9.08 21.99 -2.81
C SER A 193 9.59 21.17 -4.00
N LEU A 194 10.72 21.61 -4.60
CA LEU A 194 11.41 20.79 -5.57
C LEU A 194 11.82 19.48 -4.90
N MET A 195 11.58 18.36 -5.57
CA MET A 195 12.11 17.09 -5.11
C MET A 195 13.64 17.15 -5.19
N SER A 196 14.29 16.86 -4.08
CA SER A 196 15.73 16.68 -4.06
C SER A 196 16.09 15.43 -4.87
N SER A 197 17.27 15.40 -5.46
CA SER A 197 17.81 14.13 -5.98
C SER A 197 17.85 13.14 -4.81
N PRO A 198 17.31 11.93 -4.95
CA PRO A 198 17.24 10.98 -3.85
C PRO A 198 18.64 10.77 -3.28
N ALA A 199 18.82 11.07 -2.00
CA ALA A 199 20.00 10.61 -1.29
C ALA A 199 19.94 9.09 -1.31
N GLY A 200 20.94 8.44 -1.91
CA GLY A 200 21.01 6.99 -1.93
C GLY A 200 20.91 6.42 -0.52
N ARG A 201 20.40 5.19 -0.39
CA ARG A 201 20.47 4.46 0.89
C ARG A 201 21.90 4.53 1.40
N SER A 202 22.09 5.12 2.56
CA SER A 202 23.40 5.31 3.18
C SER A 202 24.17 3.96 3.19
N GLY A 203 25.17 3.85 2.34
CA GLY A 203 26.24 2.88 2.44
C GLY A 203 26.05 1.52 1.76
N LYS A 204 24.94 1.19 1.10
CA LYS A 204 24.78 -0.09 0.40
C LYS A 204 24.36 0.10 -1.06
N THR A 205 25.23 -0.27 -1.99
CA THR A 205 24.86 -0.43 -3.40
C THR A 205 23.92 -1.64 -3.49
N LEU A 206 22.71 -1.43 -3.98
CA LEU A 206 21.72 -2.48 -4.13
C LEU A 206 21.52 -2.79 -5.62
N ARG A 207 22.17 -3.83 -6.11
CA ARG A 207 22.08 -4.27 -7.49
C ARG A 207 21.40 -5.61 -7.59
N LYS A 208 20.44 -5.74 -8.54
CA LYS A 208 19.65 -6.96 -8.75
C LYS A 208 19.57 -7.34 -10.22
N GLY A 209 19.39 -8.65 -10.47
CA GLY A 209 19.27 -9.23 -11.82
C GLY A 209 20.57 -9.31 -12.57
N VAL A 210 20.46 -9.63 -13.87
CA VAL A 210 21.60 -9.77 -14.80
C VAL A 210 21.59 -8.67 -15.87
N GLY A 211 20.44 -8.00 -16.07
CA GLY A 211 20.27 -6.94 -17.05
C GLY A 211 19.01 -6.10 -16.82
N TYR A 212 18.90 -5.02 -17.58
CA TYR A 212 17.69 -4.20 -17.63
C TYR A 212 17.57 -3.46 -18.95
N LEU A 213 16.35 -3.07 -19.33
CA LEU A 213 16.13 -2.19 -20.47
C LEU A 213 16.21 -0.72 -20.00
N ASP A 214 17.12 0.07 -20.59
CA ASP A 214 17.11 1.51 -20.52
C ASP A 214 16.69 2.10 -21.87
N SER A 215 15.54 2.75 -21.89
CA SER A 215 14.98 3.36 -23.11
C SER A 215 14.90 2.38 -24.30
N GLY A 216 14.59 1.10 -23.99
CA GLY A 216 14.46 0.02 -25.00
C GLY A 216 15.79 -0.66 -25.39
N VAL A 217 16.92 -0.24 -24.81
CA VAL A 217 18.23 -0.85 -25.04
C VAL A 217 18.61 -1.73 -23.87
N LEU A 218 18.99 -2.99 -24.15
CA LEU A 218 19.45 -3.92 -23.13
C LEU A 218 20.84 -3.52 -22.59
N VAL A 219 20.90 -3.30 -21.29
CA VAL A 219 22.12 -3.10 -20.52
C VAL A 219 22.42 -4.41 -19.77
N ASN A 220 23.54 -5.07 -20.11
CA ASN A 220 23.95 -6.36 -19.51
C ASN A 220 24.70 -6.16 -18.20
N GLU A 221 24.07 -5.44 -17.27
CA GLU A 221 24.56 -5.20 -15.90
C GLU A 221 23.37 -5.24 -14.93
N PRO A 222 23.59 -5.66 -13.65
CA PRO A 222 22.54 -5.61 -12.64
C PRO A 222 21.97 -4.18 -12.49
N MET A 223 20.62 -4.10 -12.41
CA MET A 223 19.93 -2.82 -12.19
C MET A 223 20.19 -2.30 -10.77
N ASP A 224 20.46 -1.00 -10.65
CA ASP A 224 20.68 -0.33 -9.38
C ASP A 224 19.37 0.18 -8.76
N PHE A 225 19.02 -0.37 -7.60
CA PHE A 225 17.86 0.02 -6.80
C PHE A 225 18.21 0.93 -5.62
N SER A 226 19.48 1.36 -5.46
CA SER A 226 19.95 2.15 -4.31
C SER A 226 19.21 3.48 -4.13
N HIS A 227 18.65 4.02 -5.22
CA HIS A 227 17.90 5.28 -5.24
C HIS A 227 16.40 5.08 -5.45
N LYS A 228 15.89 3.88 -5.22
CA LYS A 228 14.46 3.56 -5.35
C LYS A 228 13.75 3.66 -4.01
N ASN A 229 12.42 3.75 -4.08
CA ASN A 229 11.57 3.70 -2.90
C ASN A 229 11.82 2.44 -2.07
N VAL A 230 11.64 2.54 -0.76
CA VAL A 230 11.76 1.46 0.22
C VAL A 230 10.54 1.49 1.11
N PHE A 231 9.92 0.35 1.34
CA PHE A 231 8.83 0.20 2.29
C PHE A 231 8.78 -1.26 2.76
N PRO A 232 9.47 -1.61 3.87
CA PRO A 232 9.52 -2.97 4.38
C PRO A 232 8.14 -3.50 4.75
N LEU A 233 7.93 -4.81 4.61
CA LEU A 233 6.60 -5.42 4.74
C LEU A 233 5.96 -5.20 6.12
N HIS A 234 6.76 -5.28 7.19
CA HIS A 234 6.29 -5.04 8.56
C HIS A 234 5.82 -3.58 8.75
N GLU A 235 6.50 -2.58 8.16
CA GLU A 235 6.08 -1.18 8.24
C GLU A 235 4.83 -0.90 7.42
N GLN A 236 4.65 -1.61 6.28
CA GLN A 236 3.42 -1.58 5.51
C GLN A 236 2.24 -2.09 6.34
N HIS A 237 2.43 -3.23 7.04
CA HIS A 237 1.43 -3.78 7.95
C HIS A 237 1.09 -2.81 9.08
N LEU A 238 2.10 -2.22 9.75
CA LEU A 238 1.87 -1.26 10.83
C LEU A 238 0.97 -0.10 10.38
N LEU A 239 1.16 0.40 9.16
CA LEU A 239 0.35 1.49 8.64
C LEU A 239 -1.10 1.07 8.36
N VAL A 240 -1.34 -0.15 7.82
CA VAL A 240 -2.70 -0.67 7.65
C VAL A 240 -3.36 -0.84 9.01
N ARG A 241 -2.66 -1.42 9.99
CA ARG A 241 -3.16 -1.58 11.35
C ARG A 241 -3.52 -0.25 12.00
N GLU A 242 -2.70 0.80 11.80
CA GLU A 242 -2.94 2.14 12.35
C GLU A 242 -4.23 2.79 11.82
N VAL A 243 -4.66 2.49 10.60
CA VAL A 243 -5.94 2.98 10.06
C VAL A 243 -7.13 2.38 10.84
N TYR A 244 -7.08 1.09 11.17
CA TYR A 244 -8.20 0.35 11.76
C TYR A 244 -8.15 0.30 13.28
N PHE A 245 -6.98 0.27 13.87
CA PHE A 245 -6.70 0.21 15.30
C PHE A 245 -5.70 1.31 15.70
N PRO A 246 -6.15 2.58 15.72
CA PRO A 246 -5.26 3.73 15.90
C PRO A 246 -4.62 3.75 17.28
N GLY A 247 -3.33 4.08 17.32
CA GLY A 247 -2.60 4.42 18.54
C GLY A 247 -2.76 5.89 18.93
N GLU A 248 -2.27 6.26 20.13
CA GLU A 248 -2.40 7.62 20.66
C GLU A 248 -1.58 8.65 19.85
N GLU A 249 -0.38 8.27 19.39
CA GLU A 249 0.53 9.14 18.63
C GLU A 249 0.54 8.81 17.11
N GLY A 250 -0.48 8.13 16.64
CA GLY A 250 -0.58 7.61 15.28
C GLY A 250 -0.92 8.67 14.22
N LEU A 251 -1.71 8.25 13.24
CA LEU A 251 -2.22 9.10 12.16
C LEU A 251 -3.12 10.21 12.70
N ARG A 252 -2.86 11.45 12.24
CA ARG A 252 -3.62 12.65 12.62
C ARG A 252 -4.80 12.91 11.68
N LEU A 253 -5.45 11.84 11.24
CA LEU A 253 -6.67 11.94 10.45
C LEU A 253 -7.83 12.43 11.31
N THR A 254 -8.65 13.32 10.76
CA THR A 254 -9.95 13.61 11.39
C THR A 254 -10.80 12.33 11.42
N PRO A 255 -11.80 12.22 12.33
CA PRO A 255 -12.71 11.06 12.29
C PRO A 255 -13.38 10.86 10.93
N ALA A 256 -13.75 11.95 10.24
CA ALA A 256 -14.35 11.90 8.91
C ALA A 256 -13.36 11.44 7.82
N ASP A 257 -12.08 11.83 7.90
CA ASP A 257 -11.05 11.39 6.96
C ASP A 257 -10.66 9.93 7.21
N ARG A 258 -10.61 9.50 8.46
CA ARG A 258 -10.36 8.08 8.79
C ARG A 258 -11.47 7.18 8.25
N GLU A 259 -12.72 7.56 8.40
CA GLU A 259 -13.84 6.81 7.86
C GLU A 259 -13.83 6.82 6.33
N PHE A 260 -13.50 7.94 5.71
CA PHE A 260 -13.32 8.05 4.26
C PHE A 260 -12.23 7.08 3.74
N VAL A 261 -11.07 7.02 4.43
CA VAL A 261 -9.99 6.08 4.07
C VAL A 261 -10.47 4.64 4.20
N LYS A 262 -11.10 4.26 5.32
CA LYS A 262 -11.63 2.91 5.53
C LYS A 262 -12.58 2.50 4.42
N THR A 263 -13.57 3.36 4.12
CA THR A 263 -14.53 3.12 3.05
C THR A 263 -13.84 2.93 1.71
N THR A 264 -12.93 3.85 1.35
CA THR A 264 -12.26 3.84 0.04
C THR A 264 -11.33 2.63 -0.12
N MET A 265 -10.60 2.23 0.93
CA MET A 265 -9.73 1.05 0.89
C MET A 265 -10.50 -0.26 0.68
N GLY A 266 -11.73 -0.35 1.18
CA GLY A 266 -12.58 -1.54 1.06
C GLY A 266 -13.50 -1.54 -0.16
N GLN A 267 -13.55 -0.45 -0.91
CA GLN A 267 -14.47 -0.27 -2.04
C GLN A 267 -14.11 -1.19 -3.21
N PHE A 268 -15.13 -1.76 -3.84
CA PHE A 268 -15.01 -2.48 -5.10
C PHE A 268 -15.23 -1.53 -6.29
N PRO A 269 -14.66 -1.84 -7.49
CA PRO A 269 -14.86 -1.00 -8.68
C PRO A 269 -16.32 -0.69 -8.99
N ARG A 270 -17.24 -1.68 -8.90
CA ARG A 270 -18.68 -1.51 -9.12
C ARG A 270 -19.34 -0.47 -8.21
N GLU A 271 -18.75 -0.17 -7.05
CA GLU A 271 -19.29 0.74 -6.02
C GLU A 271 -18.83 2.19 -6.23
N CYS A 272 -17.99 2.46 -7.24
CA CYS A 272 -17.53 3.81 -7.54
C CYS A 272 -18.69 4.74 -7.90
N ALA A 273 -18.58 6.00 -7.49
CA ALA A 273 -19.52 7.02 -7.90
C ALA A 273 -19.58 7.15 -9.44
N ALA A 274 -20.75 7.50 -9.97
CA ALA A 274 -20.94 7.62 -11.42
C ALA A 274 -20.09 8.73 -12.08
N THR A 275 -19.54 9.65 -11.28
CA THR A 275 -18.61 10.70 -11.71
C THR A 275 -17.17 10.22 -11.90
N THR A 276 -16.82 9.04 -11.32
CA THR A 276 -15.55 8.39 -11.55
C THR A 276 -15.56 7.73 -12.94
N ASP A 277 -14.40 7.59 -13.57
CA ASP A 277 -14.24 6.99 -14.89
C ASP A 277 -15.10 5.72 -15.03
N ALA A 278 -15.99 5.68 -16.03
CA ALA A 278 -16.91 4.58 -16.25
C ALA A 278 -16.15 3.23 -16.43
N ALA A 279 -14.96 3.27 -17.04
CA ALA A 279 -14.13 2.10 -17.24
C ALA A 279 -13.72 1.43 -15.92
N ILE A 280 -13.53 2.22 -14.84
CA ILE A 280 -13.19 1.67 -13.52
C ILE A 280 -14.31 0.76 -12.99
N ARG A 281 -15.56 1.09 -13.25
CA ARG A 281 -16.71 0.33 -12.74
C ARG A 281 -16.91 -1.02 -13.43
N GLU A 282 -16.30 -1.21 -14.59
CA GLU A 282 -16.36 -2.46 -15.36
C GLU A 282 -15.28 -3.45 -14.93
N GLU A 283 -14.31 -3.00 -14.13
CA GLU A 283 -13.29 -3.90 -13.58
C GLU A 283 -13.91 -4.89 -12.58
N PRO A 284 -13.38 -6.12 -12.47
CA PRO A 284 -13.87 -7.10 -11.51
C PRO A 284 -13.62 -6.64 -10.06
N ASP A 285 -14.43 -7.12 -9.11
CA ASP A 285 -14.26 -6.81 -7.69
C ASP A 285 -12.89 -7.19 -7.14
N THR A 286 -12.21 -8.14 -7.78
CA THR A 286 -10.86 -8.58 -7.44
C THR A 286 -9.76 -7.69 -7.99
N TYR A 287 -10.10 -6.68 -8.82
CA TYR A 287 -9.11 -5.72 -9.31
C TYR A 287 -8.38 -5.09 -8.12
N VAL A 288 -7.06 -5.17 -8.09
CA VAL A 288 -6.19 -4.79 -6.95
C VAL A 288 -6.48 -5.48 -5.60
N LYS A 289 -7.37 -6.48 -5.53
CA LYS A 289 -7.75 -7.25 -4.33
C LYS A 289 -7.24 -8.69 -4.40
N ASN A 290 -5.92 -8.87 -4.61
CA ASN A 290 -5.31 -10.15 -4.96
C ASN A 290 -5.69 -11.31 -4.01
N PHE A 291 -5.75 -11.05 -2.69
CA PHE A 291 -6.09 -12.08 -1.70
C PHE A 291 -7.54 -12.57 -1.76
N LEU A 292 -8.43 -11.88 -2.48
CA LEU A 292 -9.82 -12.30 -2.69
C LEU A 292 -10.09 -12.92 -4.06
N GLY A 293 -9.08 -13.18 -4.90
CA GLY A 293 -9.24 -13.75 -6.23
C GLY A 293 -9.95 -15.11 -6.27
N TRP A 294 -10.02 -15.81 -5.13
CA TRP A 294 -10.78 -17.06 -4.97
C TRP A 294 -12.29 -16.84 -4.73
N ALA A 295 -12.72 -15.63 -4.38
CA ALA A 295 -14.11 -15.36 -4.03
C ALA A 295 -15.00 -15.32 -5.28
N LYS A 296 -16.24 -15.82 -5.12
CA LYS A 296 -17.23 -15.78 -6.20
C LYS A 296 -17.61 -14.33 -6.53
N GLN A 297 -17.62 -14.00 -7.81
CA GLN A 297 -18.03 -12.70 -8.32
C GLN A 297 -19.56 -12.60 -8.52
N PRO A 298 -20.21 -11.44 -8.25
CA PRO A 298 -19.64 -10.34 -7.48
C PRO A 298 -19.36 -10.77 -6.04
N ILE A 299 -18.32 -10.18 -5.42
CA ILE A 299 -18.00 -10.49 -4.02
C ILE A 299 -19.10 -9.96 -3.12
N ARG A 300 -19.56 -10.77 -2.14
CA ARG A 300 -20.59 -10.35 -1.19
C ARG A 300 -20.13 -9.16 -0.34
N ASP A 301 -21.04 -8.28 0.01
CA ASP A 301 -20.72 -7.02 0.70
C ASP A 301 -20.19 -7.21 2.13
N THR A 302 -20.45 -8.37 2.73
CA THR A 302 -19.95 -8.77 4.06
C THR A 302 -18.49 -9.26 4.06
N LEU A 303 -17.89 -9.54 2.88
CA LEU A 303 -16.49 -9.90 2.72
C LEU A 303 -15.73 -8.71 2.12
N ARG A 304 -14.81 -8.14 2.88
CA ARG A 304 -14.03 -6.97 2.48
C ARG A 304 -12.53 -7.22 2.58
N CYS A 305 -11.81 -6.64 1.64
CA CYS A 305 -10.36 -6.55 1.65
C CYS A 305 -9.96 -5.07 1.58
N TYR A 306 -9.49 -4.57 2.69
CA TYR A 306 -9.02 -3.21 2.84
C TYR A 306 -7.51 -3.19 2.64
N ASN A 307 -7.07 -2.84 1.43
CA ASN A 307 -5.68 -3.05 1.04
C ASN A 307 -5.08 -1.93 0.20
N LYS A 308 -3.76 -2.01 0.05
CA LYS A 308 -3.04 -1.36 -1.03
C LYS A 308 -2.04 -2.32 -1.62
N SER A 309 -2.28 -2.74 -2.86
CA SER A 309 -1.39 -3.58 -3.64
C SER A 309 -0.35 -2.77 -4.41
N GLY A 310 0.70 -3.45 -4.86
CA GLY A 310 1.73 -2.92 -5.74
C GLY A 310 2.32 -3.96 -6.66
N GLN A 311 2.63 -3.57 -7.91
CA GLN A 311 3.21 -4.45 -8.92
C GLN A 311 4.19 -3.66 -9.78
N ALA A 312 5.45 -4.02 -9.78
CA ALA A 312 6.49 -3.49 -10.67
C ALA A 312 7.79 -4.30 -10.56
N TYR A 313 8.57 -4.33 -11.62
CA TYR A 313 9.90 -4.97 -11.65
C TYR A 313 9.89 -6.45 -11.24
N GLY A 314 8.84 -7.18 -11.56
CA GLY A 314 8.68 -8.57 -11.11
C GLY A 314 8.21 -8.72 -9.66
N TYR A 315 8.11 -7.66 -8.88
CA TYR A 315 7.55 -7.70 -7.53
C TYR A 315 6.04 -7.55 -7.54
N MET A 316 5.36 -8.39 -6.77
CA MET A 316 3.97 -8.22 -6.36
C MET A 316 3.91 -8.12 -4.84
N ILE A 317 3.23 -7.10 -4.34
CA ILE A 317 3.07 -6.85 -2.92
C ILE A 317 1.60 -6.57 -2.64
N ASP A 318 1.07 -7.10 -1.56
CA ASP A 318 -0.22 -6.68 -1.04
C ASP A 318 -0.22 -6.63 0.49
N ASN A 319 -0.94 -5.66 1.04
CA ASN A 319 -1.08 -5.46 2.47
C ASN A 319 -2.55 -5.19 2.76
N ALA A 320 -3.17 -6.12 3.47
CA ALA A 320 -4.61 -6.12 3.64
C ALA A 320 -5.04 -6.33 5.09
N TYR A 321 -6.12 -5.67 5.45
CA TYR A 321 -7.04 -6.04 6.51
C TYR A 321 -8.24 -6.72 5.86
N ILE A 322 -8.50 -7.98 6.17
CA ILE A 322 -9.58 -8.78 5.58
C ILE A 322 -10.62 -9.04 6.65
N VAL A 323 -11.89 -8.78 6.32
CA VAL A 323 -13.03 -8.93 7.21
C VAL A 323 -14.11 -9.72 6.51
N ASP A 324 -14.68 -10.68 7.21
CA ASP A 324 -15.90 -11.40 6.81
C ASP A 324 -16.92 -11.36 7.97
N GLU A 325 -17.91 -10.48 7.83
CA GLU A 325 -18.92 -10.27 8.87
C GLU A 325 -19.83 -11.47 9.06
N ASP A 326 -20.13 -12.23 7.98
CA ASP A 326 -20.99 -13.42 8.05
C ASP A 326 -20.37 -14.53 8.91
N HIS A 327 -19.05 -14.57 9.01
CA HIS A 327 -18.32 -15.61 9.72
C HIS A 327 -17.55 -15.11 10.94
N ASP A 328 -17.71 -13.84 11.32
CA ASP A 328 -16.96 -13.18 12.40
C ASP A 328 -15.43 -13.32 12.25
N ILE A 329 -14.93 -13.21 11.02
CA ILE A 329 -13.50 -13.31 10.69
C ILE A 329 -12.91 -11.91 10.51
N ALA A 330 -11.74 -11.68 11.08
CA ALA A 330 -10.92 -10.51 10.84
C ALA A 330 -9.45 -10.84 11.05
N PHE A 331 -8.60 -10.51 10.08
CA PHE A 331 -7.15 -10.72 10.15
C PHE A 331 -6.39 -9.77 9.23
N PHE A 332 -5.09 -9.65 9.45
CA PHE A 332 -4.20 -8.97 8.51
C PHE A 332 -3.36 -9.97 7.74
N LEU A 333 -3.13 -9.69 6.46
CA LEU A 333 -2.23 -10.44 5.61
C LEU A 333 -1.41 -9.48 4.76
N SER A 334 -0.09 -9.60 4.84
CA SER A 334 0.86 -8.82 4.05
C SER A 334 1.84 -9.78 3.38
N THR A 335 2.09 -9.60 2.09
CA THR A 335 2.96 -10.50 1.32
C THR A 335 3.72 -9.72 0.26
N ALA A 336 4.98 -10.11 0.05
CA ALA A 336 5.79 -9.73 -1.09
C ALA A 336 6.28 -11.00 -1.80
N ILE A 337 6.27 -11.00 -3.14
CA ILE A 337 6.81 -12.07 -3.98
C ILE A 337 7.51 -11.45 -5.19
N HIS A 338 8.61 -12.07 -5.63
CA HIS A 338 9.34 -11.71 -6.84
C HIS A 338 9.18 -12.78 -7.92
N VAL A 339 8.74 -12.36 -9.11
CA VAL A 339 8.49 -13.23 -10.27
C VAL A 339 9.14 -12.61 -11.51
N ASN A 340 10.42 -12.90 -11.71
CA ASN A 340 11.27 -12.39 -12.78
C ASN A 340 12.29 -13.46 -13.16
N ALA A 341 11.84 -14.51 -13.85
CA ALA A 341 12.65 -15.69 -14.13
C ALA A 341 13.86 -15.41 -15.03
N ASN A 342 13.73 -14.45 -15.96
CA ASN A 342 14.85 -14.07 -16.84
C ASN A 342 15.83 -13.11 -16.20
N GLN A 343 15.51 -12.56 -15.00
CA GLN A 343 16.31 -11.60 -14.24
C GLN A 343 16.65 -10.31 -15.00
N ILE A 344 15.85 -9.94 -16.02
CA ILE A 344 15.96 -8.69 -16.75
C ILE A 344 14.86 -7.75 -16.24
N TYR A 345 15.25 -6.54 -15.86
CA TYR A 345 14.30 -5.52 -15.38
C TYR A 345 13.85 -4.58 -16.51
N ASN A 346 12.70 -3.96 -16.39
CA ASN A 346 12.08 -3.04 -17.37
C ASN A 346 11.77 -3.65 -18.75
N ASP A 347 11.81 -4.96 -18.91
CA ASP A 347 11.45 -5.65 -20.17
C ASP A 347 9.96 -6.00 -20.24
N ASN A 348 9.21 -5.79 -19.14
CA ASN A 348 7.81 -6.15 -18.99
C ASN A 348 7.52 -7.68 -19.17
N VAL A 349 8.54 -8.51 -18.99
CA VAL A 349 8.43 -9.98 -19.06
C VAL A 349 8.53 -10.53 -17.63
N TYR A 350 7.40 -10.63 -16.96
CA TYR A 350 7.30 -11.09 -15.58
C TYR A 350 6.17 -12.12 -15.45
N GLU A 351 6.34 -13.11 -14.57
CA GLU A 351 5.38 -14.19 -14.37
C GLU A 351 4.24 -13.78 -13.41
N TYR A 352 3.73 -12.55 -13.53
CA TYR A 352 2.65 -12.04 -12.69
C TYR A 352 1.40 -12.91 -12.74
N ASP A 353 0.89 -13.16 -13.96
CA ASP A 353 -0.36 -13.88 -14.19
C ASP A 353 -0.23 -15.38 -13.98
N THR A 354 0.98 -15.93 -14.14
CA THR A 354 1.22 -17.39 -14.10
C THR A 354 1.74 -17.89 -12.77
N ILE A 355 2.36 -17.03 -11.96
CA ILE A 355 2.94 -17.39 -10.66
C ILE A 355 2.48 -16.42 -9.57
N GLY A 356 2.66 -15.12 -9.75
CA GLY A 356 2.46 -14.11 -8.72
C GLY A 356 1.02 -14.04 -8.23
N GLU A 357 0.08 -13.76 -9.12
CA GLU A 357 -1.34 -13.68 -8.80
C GLU A 357 -1.90 -15.02 -8.29
N PRO A 358 -1.66 -16.18 -8.94
CA PRO A 358 -2.08 -17.46 -8.40
C PRO A 358 -1.55 -17.73 -6.98
N PHE A 359 -0.29 -17.36 -6.68
CA PHE A 359 0.27 -17.50 -5.35
C PHE A 359 -0.47 -16.64 -4.32
N MET A 360 -0.71 -15.35 -4.63
CA MET A 360 -1.45 -14.43 -3.76
C MET A 360 -2.87 -14.93 -3.47
N ILE A 361 -3.57 -15.41 -4.52
CA ILE A 361 -4.92 -15.98 -4.42
C ILE A 361 -4.94 -17.22 -3.51
N ALA A 362 -4.02 -18.14 -3.76
CA ALA A 362 -3.94 -19.39 -2.99
C ALA A 362 -3.60 -19.13 -1.52
N LEU A 363 -2.65 -18.23 -1.25
CA LEU A 363 -2.28 -17.83 0.10
C LEU A 363 -3.46 -17.16 0.83
N GLY A 364 -4.12 -16.19 0.17
CA GLY A 364 -5.29 -15.51 0.72
C GLY A 364 -6.40 -16.51 1.10
N LYS A 365 -6.66 -17.49 0.22
CA LYS A 365 -7.62 -18.57 0.49
C LYS A 365 -7.19 -19.45 1.66
N ALA A 366 -5.93 -19.89 1.70
CA ALA A 366 -5.43 -20.79 2.75
C ALA A 366 -5.52 -20.13 4.13
N VAL A 367 -5.15 -18.85 4.25
CA VAL A 367 -5.27 -18.10 5.51
C VAL A 367 -6.74 -17.90 5.88
N TYR A 368 -7.62 -17.55 4.94
CA TYR A 368 -9.05 -17.39 5.18
C TYR A 368 -9.69 -18.70 5.63
N ASP A 369 -9.40 -19.84 4.98
CA ASP A 369 -9.93 -21.16 5.37
C ASP A 369 -9.44 -21.57 6.78
N TYR A 370 -8.18 -21.25 7.10
CA TYR A 370 -7.65 -21.44 8.43
C TYR A 370 -8.40 -20.60 9.49
N GLU A 371 -8.63 -19.32 9.22
CA GLU A 371 -9.42 -18.45 10.12
C GLU A 371 -10.84 -18.99 10.32
N ARG A 372 -11.48 -19.51 9.27
CA ARG A 372 -12.78 -20.18 9.39
C ARG A 372 -12.76 -21.42 10.26
N SER A 373 -11.67 -22.18 10.20
CA SER A 373 -11.53 -23.42 11.01
C SER A 373 -11.30 -23.16 12.50
N ARG A 374 -10.92 -21.92 12.87
CA ARG A 374 -10.72 -21.49 14.27
C ARG A 374 -12.01 -21.07 14.97
N LYS A 375 -13.07 -20.82 14.21
CA LYS A 375 -14.41 -20.40 14.70
C LYS A 375 -15.31 -21.59 14.84
#